data_4ecc0889ede1a4d77314a276fa66f9bc
#
_entry.id   4ecc0889ede1a4d77314a276fa66f9bc
#
_cell.length_a   1.000
_cell.length_b   1.000
_cell.length_c   1.000
_cell.angle_alpha   90.00
_cell.angle_beta   90.00
_cell.angle_gamma   90.00
#
_symmetry.space_group_name_H-M   'P 1'
#
loop_
_entity.id
_entity.type
_entity.pdbx_description
1 polymer ?
#
loop_
_entity_poly.entity_id
_entity_poly.type
_entity_poly.pdbx_seq_one_letter_code
_entity_poly.pdbx_strand_id
1 'polypeptide(L)'
;QYQNAITLPAEPFMNLTIQPEWESFNDYLSAMSSKYRVRTKKVLSNSKGYVKMELLHNQANEWIPQCAQMLGHTLKDKTLAISPRLSNMLHTFVRSLKSQFKVWGYYKDGALCGFISAIESEHGLYAMHLGLTDRAAEDQLYQRMMYDVIEYGIVQKDEFVCLGRTATEIKSTMGAVPVENSYVFHAKNKIIRNIIALYKNRFYKPKSYQLRNPFK
;
A
#
# COMPACT_ATOMS: atom_id res chain seq x y z
N GLN A 1 14.13 -19.32 16.76
CA GLN A 1 15.03 -19.29 15.57
C GLN A 1 14.79 -20.59 14.81
N TYR A 2 14.32 -20.49 13.56
CA TYR A 2 14.14 -21.67 12.71
C TYR A 2 15.53 -22.16 12.25
N GLN A 3 16.03 -23.25 12.85
CA GLN A 3 17.23 -23.94 12.37
C GLN A 3 17.03 -24.30 10.89
N ASN A 4 18.00 -23.96 10.05
CA ASN A 4 18.00 -24.23 8.60
C ASN A 4 17.04 -23.37 7.74
N ALA A 5 16.64 -22.18 8.17
CA ALA A 5 15.92 -21.23 7.33
C ALA A 5 16.88 -20.51 6.37
N ILE A 6 16.41 -20.27 5.14
CA ILE A 6 17.08 -19.42 4.16
C ILE A 6 16.35 -18.11 4.07
N THR A 7 17.08 -17.02 4.28
CA THR A 7 16.54 -15.67 4.15
C THR A 7 16.88 -15.10 2.79
N LEU A 8 15.85 -14.69 2.04
CA LEU A 8 16.00 -13.94 0.79
C LEU A 8 15.53 -12.51 1.03
N PRO A 9 16.31 -11.50 0.61
CA PRO A 9 15.84 -10.12 0.66
C PRO A 9 14.53 -9.96 -0.14
N ALA A 10 13.61 -9.18 0.41
CA ALA A 10 12.36 -8.82 -0.26
C ALA A 10 12.36 -7.33 -0.61
N GLU A 11 11.39 -6.88 -1.40
CA GLU A 11 11.18 -5.45 -1.61
C GLU A 11 10.87 -4.79 -0.25
N PRO A 12 11.52 -3.65 0.08
CA PRO A 12 11.33 -3.01 1.37
C PRO A 12 9.88 -2.52 1.53
N PHE A 13 9.41 -2.49 2.75
CA PHE A 13 8.22 -1.71 3.10
C PHE A 13 8.57 -0.22 3.11
N MET A 14 7.64 0.61 2.66
CA MET A 14 7.81 2.07 2.65
C MET A 14 7.01 2.68 3.79
N ASN A 15 7.70 3.07 4.87
CA ASN A 15 7.07 3.63 6.07
C ASN A 15 7.29 5.15 6.13
N LEU A 16 6.19 5.88 6.35
CA LEU A 16 6.21 7.29 6.71
C LEU A 16 6.01 7.41 8.23
N THR A 17 7.00 7.92 8.94
CA THR A 17 6.83 8.28 10.35
C THR A 17 5.96 9.53 10.44
N ILE A 18 4.90 9.46 11.24
CA ILE A 18 4.05 10.62 11.54
C ILE A 18 4.75 11.43 12.62
N GLN A 19 4.94 12.72 12.35
CA GLN A 19 5.56 13.60 13.32
C GLN A 19 4.55 14.01 14.39
N PRO A 20 4.91 14.05 15.67
CA PRO A 20 3.98 14.35 16.76
C PRO A 20 3.28 15.71 16.62
N GLU A 21 3.93 16.66 15.96
CA GLU A 21 3.40 18.01 15.69
C GLU A 21 2.40 18.08 14.54
N TRP A 22 2.22 17.02 13.77
CA TRP A 22 1.22 17.02 12.69
C TRP A 22 -0.16 16.70 13.25
N GLU A 23 -1.01 17.69 13.30
CA GLU A 23 -2.42 17.55 13.71
C GLU A 23 -3.36 17.41 12.52
N SER A 24 -2.87 17.81 11.33
CA SER A 24 -3.65 17.81 10.09
C SER A 24 -2.79 17.48 8.88
N PHE A 25 -3.46 17.15 7.78
CA PHE A 25 -2.78 16.99 6.49
C PHE A 25 -2.08 18.28 6.02
N ASN A 26 -2.56 19.46 6.46
CA ASN A 26 -1.92 20.72 6.14
C ASN A 26 -0.56 20.88 6.84
N ASP A 27 -0.38 20.33 8.02
CA ASP A 27 0.90 20.36 8.74
C ASP A 27 1.93 19.50 7.99
N TYR A 28 1.51 18.29 7.56
CA TYR A 28 2.31 17.44 6.70
C TYR A 28 2.70 18.15 5.38
N LEU A 29 1.77 18.85 4.72
CA LEU A 29 2.06 19.62 3.52
C LEU A 29 3.04 20.78 3.80
N SER A 30 2.92 21.42 4.96
CA SER A 30 3.77 22.56 5.36
C SER A 30 5.20 22.12 5.65
N ALA A 31 5.41 20.92 6.15
CA ALA A 31 6.72 20.32 6.35
C ALA A 31 7.44 20.02 5.02
N MET A 32 6.69 19.83 3.94
CA MET A 32 7.30 19.59 2.62
C MET A 32 7.98 20.80 2.05
N SER A 33 9.06 20.59 1.30
CA SER A 33 9.66 21.61 0.44
C SER A 33 8.67 22.05 -0.67
N SER A 34 8.81 23.26 -1.18
CA SER A 34 7.87 23.88 -2.13
C SER A 34 7.58 22.98 -3.35
N LYS A 35 8.62 22.36 -3.91
CA LYS A 35 8.50 21.45 -5.06
C LYS A 35 7.51 20.30 -4.82
N TYR A 36 7.64 19.60 -3.70
CA TYR A 36 6.81 18.44 -3.38
C TYR A 36 5.41 18.86 -2.96
N ARG A 37 5.28 19.95 -2.20
CA ARG A 37 3.98 20.52 -1.83
C ARG A 37 3.15 20.92 -3.06
N VAL A 38 3.76 21.57 -4.06
CA VAL A 38 3.09 21.91 -5.32
C VAL A 38 2.67 20.64 -6.07
N ARG A 39 3.54 19.64 -6.13
CA ARG A 39 3.22 18.34 -6.76
C ARG A 39 2.04 17.65 -6.07
N THR A 40 2.02 17.62 -4.75
CA THR A 40 0.90 17.04 -3.97
C THR A 40 -0.40 17.76 -4.25
N LYS A 41 -0.39 19.11 -4.21
CA LYS A 41 -1.58 19.91 -4.54
C LYS A 41 -2.08 19.66 -5.96
N LYS A 42 -1.20 19.43 -6.92
CA LYS A 42 -1.58 19.04 -8.28
C LYS A 42 -2.28 17.68 -8.33
N VAL A 43 -1.77 16.68 -7.62
CA VAL A 43 -2.42 15.35 -7.49
C VAL A 43 -3.84 15.49 -6.93
N LEU A 44 -3.99 16.25 -5.83
CA LEU A 44 -5.30 16.50 -5.22
C LEU A 44 -6.26 17.23 -6.18
N SER A 45 -5.76 18.20 -6.94
CA SER A 45 -6.55 18.92 -7.94
C SER A 45 -7.00 18.02 -9.11
N ASN A 46 -6.10 17.17 -9.63
CA ASN A 46 -6.40 16.28 -10.75
C ASN A 46 -7.46 15.23 -10.36
N SER A 47 -7.44 14.80 -9.12
CA SER A 47 -8.36 13.78 -8.58
C SER A 47 -9.56 14.35 -7.80
N LYS A 48 -9.79 15.67 -7.84
CA LYS A 48 -10.87 16.32 -7.07
C LYS A 48 -12.29 15.84 -7.39
N GLY A 49 -12.49 15.28 -8.61
CA GLY A 49 -13.78 14.74 -9.03
C GLY A 49 -14.16 13.40 -8.41
N TYR A 50 -13.26 12.79 -7.64
CA TYR A 50 -13.52 11.53 -6.95
C TYR A 50 -14.00 11.79 -5.53
N VAL A 51 -15.15 11.19 -5.17
CA VAL A 51 -15.69 11.19 -3.82
C VAL A 51 -15.19 9.98 -3.07
N LYS A 52 -14.48 10.19 -1.95
CA LYS A 52 -14.02 9.13 -1.04
C LYS A 52 -15.15 8.75 -0.11
N MET A 53 -15.44 7.46 0.01
CA MET A 53 -16.42 6.91 0.94
C MET A 53 -15.85 5.67 1.65
N GLU A 54 -16.15 5.52 2.93
CA GLU A 54 -15.85 4.27 3.64
C GLU A 54 -16.80 3.16 3.16
N LEU A 55 -16.24 2.01 2.81
CA LEU A 55 -16.99 0.83 2.38
C LEU A 55 -17.34 -0.02 3.60
N LEU A 56 -18.59 0.03 4.01
CA LEU A 56 -19.06 -0.59 5.25
C LEU A 56 -19.05 -2.11 5.16
N HIS A 57 -18.63 -2.78 6.22
CA HIS A 57 -18.50 -4.24 6.28
C HIS A 57 -19.83 -4.97 6.16
N ASN A 58 -20.94 -4.39 6.64
CA ASN A 58 -22.27 -4.95 6.48
C ASN A 58 -22.77 -4.93 5.01
N GLN A 59 -22.13 -4.14 4.13
CA GLN A 59 -22.39 -4.06 2.70
C GLN A 59 -21.30 -4.77 1.87
N ALA A 60 -20.46 -5.61 2.49
CA ALA A 60 -19.32 -6.25 1.85
C ALA A 60 -19.68 -7.04 0.59
N ASN A 61 -20.84 -7.67 0.55
CA ASN A 61 -21.31 -8.42 -0.62
C ASN A 61 -21.54 -7.54 -1.87
N GLU A 62 -21.75 -6.23 -1.69
CA GLU A 62 -22.01 -5.30 -2.78
C GLU A 62 -20.71 -4.78 -3.41
N TRP A 63 -19.74 -4.43 -2.58
CA TRP A 63 -18.50 -3.79 -3.06
C TRP A 63 -17.32 -4.75 -3.28
N ILE A 64 -17.25 -5.90 -2.57
CA ILE A 64 -16.13 -6.84 -2.71
C ILE A 64 -15.95 -7.35 -4.15
N PRO A 65 -17.01 -7.73 -4.90
CA PRO A 65 -16.83 -8.19 -6.27
C PRO A 65 -16.14 -7.15 -7.16
N GLN A 66 -16.53 -5.88 -7.05
CA GLN A 66 -15.95 -4.76 -7.82
C GLN A 66 -14.50 -4.50 -7.39
N CYS A 67 -14.23 -4.47 -6.09
CA CYS A 67 -12.87 -4.31 -5.56
C CYS A 67 -11.95 -5.47 -5.99
N ALA A 68 -12.44 -6.71 -5.94
CA ALA A 68 -11.68 -7.89 -6.37
C ALA A 68 -11.35 -7.85 -7.87
N GLN A 69 -12.28 -7.39 -8.71
CA GLN A 69 -12.04 -7.20 -10.14
C GLN A 69 -10.94 -6.16 -10.39
N MET A 70 -11.02 -4.99 -9.77
CA MET A 70 -10.02 -3.92 -9.90
C MET A 70 -8.65 -4.36 -9.38
N LEU A 71 -8.62 -5.07 -8.25
CA LEU A 71 -7.38 -5.63 -7.70
C LEU A 71 -6.77 -6.65 -8.66
N GLY A 72 -7.58 -7.54 -9.23
CA GLY A 72 -7.15 -8.51 -10.24
C GLY A 72 -6.55 -7.85 -11.46
N HIS A 73 -7.15 -6.77 -11.94
CA HIS A 73 -6.62 -5.97 -13.06
C HIS A 73 -5.26 -5.34 -12.70
N THR A 74 -5.15 -4.75 -11.53
CA THR A 74 -3.89 -4.14 -11.06
C THR A 74 -2.75 -5.17 -10.88
N LEU A 75 -3.07 -6.45 -10.60
CA LEU A 75 -2.10 -7.52 -10.41
C LEU A 75 -1.74 -8.28 -11.69
N LYS A 76 -2.50 -8.12 -12.79
CA LYS A 76 -2.32 -8.88 -14.04
C LYS A 76 -0.90 -8.83 -14.60
N ASP A 77 -0.21 -7.71 -14.49
CA ASP A 77 1.14 -7.51 -15.02
C ASP A 77 2.25 -7.94 -14.04
N LYS A 78 1.87 -8.48 -12.87
CA LYS A 78 2.83 -8.94 -11.87
C LYS A 78 2.85 -10.46 -11.85
N THR A 79 4.02 -11.05 -12.03
CA THR A 79 4.35 -12.48 -12.13
C THR A 79 3.78 -13.38 -11.00
N LEU A 80 3.10 -12.80 -10.03
CA LEU A 80 2.38 -13.45 -8.95
C LEU A 80 0.93 -12.94 -8.91
N ALA A 81 0.25 -12.97 -10.05
CA ALA A 81 -1.22 -12.83 -10.09
C ALA A 81 -1.83 -14.01 -9.32
N ILE A 82 -1.79 -13.91 -8.02
CA ILE A 82 -2.27 -14.94 -7.11
C ILE A 82 -3.78 -14.89 -7.11
N SER A 83 -4.35 -15.83 -7.83
CA SER A 83 -5.61 -16.44 -7.51
C SER A 83 -6.92 -15.73 -7.92
N PRO A 84 -7.82 -16.49 -8.56
CA PRO A 84 -9.23 -16.12 -8.77
C PRO A 84 -10.01 -15.97 -7.45
N ARG A 85 -9.37 -16.05 -6.28
CA ARG A 85 -9.99 -16.01 -4.95
C ARG A 85 -9.83 -14.65 -4.22
N LEU A 86 -9.59 -13.57 -4.95
CA LEU A 86 -9.43 -12.23 -4.36
C LEU A 86 -10.68 -11.81 -3.56
N SER A 87 -11.88 -12.15 -4.05
CA SER A 87 -13.11 -11.92 -3.30
C SER A 87 -13.11 -12.64 -1.95
N ASN A 88 -12.73 -13.93 -1.94
CA ASN A 88 -12.69 -14.72 -0.69
C ASN A 88 -11.66 -14.15 0.29
N MET A 89 -10.55 -13.66 -0.21
CA MET A 89 -9.52 -13.00 0.60
C MET A 89 -10.09 -11.73 1.26
N LEU A 90 -10.74 -10.85 0.50
CA LEU A 90 -11.34 -9.63 1.05
C LEU A 90 -12.44 -9.95 2.06
N HIS A 91 -13.32 -10.94 1.78
CA HIS A 91 -14.30 -11.42 2.75
C HIS A 91 -13.67 -11.96 4.04
N THR A 92 -12.52 -12.63 3.92
CA THR A 92 -11.79 -13.14 5.09
C THR A 92 -11.26 -11.99 5.94
N PHE A 93 -10.70 -10.94 5.33
CA PHE A 93 -10.25 -9.76 6.06
C PHE A 93 -11.40 -9.05 6.77
N VAL A 94 -12.52 -8.81 6.08
CA VAL A 94 -13.72 -8.21 6.69
C VAL A 94 -14.17 -8.99 7.92
N ARG A 95 -14.23 -10.33 7.84
CA ARG A 95 -14.69 -11.17 8.95
C ARG A 95 -13.70 -11.28 10.09
N SER A 96 -12.40 -11.42 9.77
CA SER A 96 -11.37 -11.75 10.75
C SER A 96 -10.82 -10.52 11.45
N LEU A 97 -10.64 -9.40 10.73
CA LEU A 97 -10.05 -8.17 11.26
C LEU A 97 -11.10 -7.16 11.74
N LYS A 98 -12.36 -7.34 11.34
CA LYS A 98 -13.48 -6.49 11.80
C LYS A 98 -13.13 -5.00 11.64
N SER A 99 -13.30 -4.21 12.70
CA SER A 99 -13.05 -2.76 12.71
C SER A 99 -11.61 -2.36 12.39
N GLN A 100 -10.64 -3.26 12.56
CA GLN A 100 -9.25 -2.99 12.19
C GLN A 100 -9.02 -2.96 10.67
N PHE A 101 -9.90 -3.58 9.87
CA PHE A 101 -9.80 -3.55 8.42
C PHE A 101 -10.62 -2.41 7.85
N LYS A 102 -9.95 -1.37 7.38
CA LYS A 102 -10.56 -0.20 6.75
C LYS A 102 -10.52 -0.34 5.23
N VAL A 103 -11.60 0.06 4.57
CA VAL A 103 -11.68 0.09 3.11
C VAL A 103 -12.35 1.39 2.67
N TRP A 104 -11.71 2.12 1.76
CA TRP A 104 -12.27 3.32 1.14
C TRP A 104 -12.44 3.11 -0.35
N GLY A 105 -13.66 3.40 -0.84
CA GLY A 105 -14.01 3.47 -2.25
C GLY A 105 -13.93 4.90 -2.76
N TYR A 106 -13.58 5.04 -4.03
CA TYR A 106 -13.50 6.32 -4.74
C TYR A 106 -14.46 6.30 -5.91
N TYR A 107 -15.47 7.15 -5.83
CA TYR A 107 -16.58 7.20 -6.79
C TYR A 107 -16.47 8.43 -7.67
N LYS A 108 -16.77 8.27 -8.97
CA LYS A 108 -16.92 9.36 -9.93
C LYS A 108 -18.13 9.05 -10.79
N ASP A 109 -19.03 10.02 -10.95
CA ASP A 109 -20.27 9.87 -11.72
C ASP A 109 -21.13 8.66 -11.25
N GLY A 110 -21.17 8.39 -9.95
CA GLY A 110 -21.88 7.27 -9.33
C GLY A 110 -21.21 5.90 -9.44
N ALA A 111 -20.11 5.78 -10.18
CA ALA A 111 -19.39 4.52 -10.36
C ALA A 111 -18.18 4.40 -9.41
N LEU A 112 -17.94 3.21 -8.86
CA LEU A 112 -16.72 2.89 -8.11
C LEU A 112 -15.55 2.79 -9.09
N CYS A 113 -14.60 3.73 -8.99
CA CYS A 113 -13.44 3.84 -9.90
C CYS A 113 -12.13 3.37 -9.27
N GLY A 114 -12.09 3.23 -7.97
CA GLY A 114 -10.93 2.73 -7.26
C GLY A 114 -11.24 2.45 -5.79
N PHE A 115 -10.37 1.68 -5.16
CA PHE A 115 -10.42 1.44 -3.72
C PHE A 115 -9.03 1.27 -3.14
N ILE A 116 -8.91 1.53 -1.85
CA ILE A 116 -7.75 1.18 -1.04
C ILE A 116 -8.22 0.60 0.28
N SER A 117 -7.50 -0.41 0.76
CA SER A 117 -7.71 -0.96 2.10
C SER A 117 -6.49 -0.76 2.98
N ALA A 118 -6.73 -0.69 4.28
CA ALA A 118 -5.68 -0.63 5.29
C ALA A 118 -6.04 -1.49 6.50
N ILE A 119 -5.01 -1.83 7.28
CA ILE A 119 -5.16 -2.50 8.57
C ILE A 119 -4.63 -1.55 9.64
N GLU A 120 -5.48 -1.26 10.62
CA GLU A 120 -5.09 -0.57 11.84
C GLU A 120 -4.39 -1.53 12.80
N SER A 121 -3.28 -1.10 13.36
CA SER A 121 -2.58 -1.78 14.45
C SER A 121 -2.46 -0.84 15.65
N GLU A 122 -1.90 -1.34 16.73
CA GLU A 122 -1.69 -0.55 17.95
C GLU A 122 -0.78 0.68 17.73
N HIS A 123 0.16 0.59 16.79
CA HIS A 123 1.19 1.62 16.58
C HIS A 123 1.14 2.29 15.22
N GLY A 124 0.35 1.78 14.28
CA GLY A 124 0.37 2.34 12.93
C GLY A 124 -0.58 1.72 11.95
N LEU A 125 -0.69 2.36 10.80
CA LEU A 125 -1.59 2.01 9.71
C LEU A 125 -0.83 1.33 8.57
N TYR A 126 -1.34 0.20 8.11
CA TYR A 126 -0.74 -0.56 7.00
C TYR A 126 -1.64 -0.51 5.78
N ALA A 127 -1.28 0.24 4.74
CA ALA A 127 -1.93 0.16 3.44
C ALA A 127 -1.71 -1.23 2.82
N MET A 128 -2.81 -1.91 2.45
CA MET A 128 -2.78 -3.30 2.03
C MET A 128 -3.05 -3.47 0.53
N HIS A 129 -4.30 -3.41 0.14
CA HIS A 129 -4.76 -3.68 -1.22
C HIS A 129 -5.28 -2.42 -1.86
N LEU A 130 -4.94 -2.25 -3.13
CA LEU A 130 -5.38 -1.13 -3.94
C LEU A 130 -5.74 -1.64 -5.33
N GLY A 131 -6.87 -1.18 -5.83
CA GLY A 131 -7.30 -1.40 -7.21
C GLY A 131 -7.92 -0.13 -7.77
N LEU A 132 -7.76 0.09 -9.07
CA LEU A 132 -8.34 1.26 -9.76
C LEU A 132 -8.57 0.94 -11.24
N THR A 133 -9.45 1.72 -11.86
CA THR A 133 -9.66 1.70 -13.32
C THR A 133 -8.56 2.46 -14.05
N ASP A 134 -8.36 2.20 -15.34
CA ASP A 134 -7.32 2.87 -16.14
C ASP A 134 -7.50 4.39 -16.15
N ARG A 135 -8.73 4.88 -16.35
CA ARG A 135 -9.04 6.32 -16.29
C ARG A 135 -8.69 6.94 -14.93
N ALA A 136 -8.95 6.23 -13.85
CA ALA A 136 -8.60 6.70 -12.51
C ALA A 136 -7.08 6.78 -12.30
N ALA A 137 -6.31 5.90 -12.97
CA ALA A 137 -4.85 5.96 -12.96
C ALA A 137 -4.34 7.24 -13.66
N GLU A 138 -4.92 7.62 -14.79
CA GLU A 138 -4.59 8.85 -15.51
C GLU A 138 -4.87 10.12 -14.69
N ASP A 139 -5.98 10.12 -13.91
CA ASP A 139 -6.35 11.19 -12.99
C ASP A 139 -5.49 11.22 -11.70
N GLN A 140 -4.43 10.42 -11.61
CA GLN A 140 -3.52 10.28 -10.47
C GLN A 140 -4.20 9.78 -9.18
N LEU A 141 -5.29 9.02 -9.30
CA LEU A 141 -6.04 8.52 -8.14
C LEU A 141 -5.17 7.62 -7.24
N TYR A 142 -4.19 6.88 -7.81
CA TYR A 142 -3.23 6.11 -7.02
C TYR A 142 -2.53 6.95 -5.94
N GLN A 143 -1.97 8.09 -6.36
CA GLN A 143 -1.27 8.98 -5.42
C GLN A 143 -2.24 9.61 -4.42
N ARG A 144 -3.44 10.00 -4.88
CA ARG A 144 -4.49 10.53 -4.02
C ARG A 144 -4.84 9.56 -2.89
N MET A 145 -5.05 8.28 -3.22
CA MET A 145 -5.33 7.23 -2.23
C MET A 145 -4.23 7.10 -1.18
N MET A 146 -2.95 7.19 -1.60
CA MET A 146 -1.83 7.15 -0.66
C MET A 146 -1.84 8.38 0.27
N TYR A 147 -2.11 9.58 -0.25
CA TYR A 147 -2.24 10.77 0.59
C TYR A 147 -3.43 10.70 1.55
N ASP A 148 -4.56 10.13 1.12
CA ASP A 148 -5.73 9.97 1.98
C ASP A 148 -5.49 8.96 3.11
N VAL A 149 -4.63 7.95 2.90
CA VAL A 149 -4.19 7.02 3.96
C VAL A 149 -3.22 7.72 4.91
N ILE A 150 -2.33 8.57 4.41
CA ILE A 150 -1.43 9.39 5.25
C ILE A 150 -2.27 10.34 6.12
N GLU A 151 -3.23 11.05 5.53
CA GLU A 151 -4.14 11.94 6.26
C GLU A 151 -4.88 11.18 7.37
N TYR A 152 -5.38 9.99 7.06
CA TYR A 152 -6.06 9.15 8.05
C TYR A 152 -5.13 8.80 9.22
N GLY A 153 -3.90 8.33 8.95
CA GLY A 153 -2.94 8.02 10.00
C GLY A 153 -2.57 9.24 10.87
N ILE A 154 -2.46 10.45 10.27
CA ILE A 154 -2.23 11.69 11.03
C ILE A 154 -3.41 11.96 11.98
N VAL A 155 -4.65 11.85 11.49
CA VAL A 155 -5.86 12.09 12.29
C VAL A 155 -6.01 11.07 13.43
N GLN A 156 -5.63 9.81 13.18
CA GLN A 156 -5.63 8.75 14.21
C GLN A 156 -4.46 8.86 15.18
N LYS A 157 -3.48 9.73 14.91
CA LYS A 157 -2.23 9.90 15.67
C LYS A 157 -1.39 8.61 15.71
N ASP A 158 -1.39 7.89 14.60
CA ASP A 158 -0.51 6.75 14.41
C ASP A 158 0.96 7.15 14.50
N GLU A 159 1.83 6.25 14.96
CA GLU A 159 3.28 6.49 14.95
C GLU A 159 3.85 6.49 13.52
N PHE A 160 3.26 5.67 12.64
CA PHE A 160 3.67 5.56 11.24
C PHE A 160 2.54 5.10 10.32
N VAL A 161 2.72 5.38 9.02
CA VAL A 161 1.90 4.82 7.95
C VAL A 161 2.80 3.99 7.02
N CYS A 162 2.54 2.69 6.95
CA CYS A 162 3.18 1.80 5.98
C CYS A 162 2.42 1.85 4.65
N LEU A 163 3.05 2.39 3.62
CA LEU A 163 2.48 2.51 2.27
C LEU A 163 2.66 1.24 1.42
N GLY A 164 3.16 0.14 2.01
CA GLY A 164 3.40 -1.13 1.33
C GLY A 164 4.72 -1.18 0.55
N ARG A 165 4.95 -2.27 -0.21
CA ARG A 165 6.26 -2.62 -0.78
C ARG A 165 6.55 -2.07 -2.18
N THR A 166 5.56 -1.94 -3.04
CA THR A 166 5.76 -1.55 -4.45
C THR A 166 5.79 -0.03 -4.64
N ALA A 167 6.24 0.43 -5.82
CA ALA A 167 6.33 1.86 -6.16
C ALA A 167 7.18 2.70 -5.19
N THR A 168 8.31 2.15 -4.77
CA THR A 168 9.23 2.72 -3.77
C THR A 168 9.60 4.18 -4.06
N GLU A 169 9.93 4.52 -5.33
CA GLU A 169 10.32 5.88 -5.69
C GLU A 169 9.17 6.88 -5.55
N ILE A 170 7.93 6.50 -5.93
CA ILE A 170 6.76 7.36 -5.76
C ILE A 170 6.49 7.60 -4.27
N LYS A 171 6.54 6.56 -3.45
CA LYS A 171 6.31 6.66 -2.01
C LYS A 171 7.38 7.46 -1.29
N SER A 172 8.63 7.41 -1.76
CA SER A 172 9.69 8.27 -1.24
C SER A 172 9.40 9.77 -1.49
N THR A 173 8.68 10.12 -2.56
CA THR A 173 8.23 11.51 -2.79
C THR A 173 7.16 11.99 -1.80
N MET A 174 6.56 11.05 -1.06
CA MET A 174 5.61 11.30 0.03
C MET A 174 6.29 11.31 1.40
N GLY A 175 7.61 11.07 1.46
CA GLY A 175 8.40 11.04 2.69
C GLY A 175 8.54 9.67 3.32
N ALA A 176 8.01 8.62 2.68
CA ALA A 176 8.21 7.28 3.19
C ALA A 176 9.64 6.79 2.93
N VAL A 177 10.21 6.15 3.92
CA VAL A 177 11.56 5.57 3.88
C VAL A 177 11.49 4.03 3.82
N PRO A 178 12.48 3.37 3.19
CA PRO A 178 12.48 1.92 3.11
C PRO A 178 12.82 1.29 4.46
N VAL A 179 12.01 0.31 4.85
CA VAL A 179 12.28 -0.60 5.96
C VAL A 179 12.58 -1.98 5.37
N GLU A 180 13.72 -2.54 5.74
CA GLU A 180 14.18 -3.83 5.22
C GLU A 180 13.15 -4.92 5.45
N ASN A 181 13.00 -5.80 4.47
CA ASN A 181 12.09 -6.91 4.49
C ASN A 181 12.76 -8.15 3.89
N SER A 182 12.35 -9.32 4.34
CA SER A 182 12.93 -10.59 3.90
C SER A 182 11.88 -11.69 3.82
N TYR A 183 12.03 -12.56 2.82
CA TYR A 183 11.34 -13.84 2.78
C TYR A 183 12.17 -14.87 3.56
N VAL A 184 11.53 -15.59 4.46
CA VAL A 184 12.14 -16.68 5.21
C VAL A 184 11.56 -18.00 4.70
N PHE A 185 12.43 -18.83 4.11
CA PHE A 185 12.06 -20.14 3.59
C PHE A 185 12.57 -21.23 4.53
N HIS A 186 11.66 -22.03 5.04
CA HIS A 186 11.99 -23.23 5.80
C HIS A 186 11.75 -24.47 4.94
N ALA A 187 12.82 -25.19 4.61
CA ALA A 187 12.73 -26.44 3.84
C ALA A 187 13.31 -27.59 4.67
N LYS A 188 12.50 -28.60 4.97
CA LYS A 188 12.94 -29.82 5.66
C LYS A 188 13.92 -30.62 4.77
N ASN A 189 13.69 -30.64 3.46
CA ASN A 189 14.52 -31.34 2.51
C ASN A 189 15.80 -30.54 2.19
N LYS A 190 16.97 -31.17 2.43
CA LYS A 190 18.29 -30.56 2.19
C LYS A 190 18.53 -30.19 0.72
N ILE A 191 18.00 -30.98 -0.22
CA ILE A 191 18.15 -30.73 -1.66
C ILE A 191 17.41 -29.44 -2.04
N ILE A 192 16.15 -29.30 -1.62
CA ILE A 192 15.35 -28.10 -1.86
C ILE A 192 16.03 -26.89 -1.24
N ARG A 193 16.56 -27.02 -0.04
CA ARG A 193 17.29 -25.94 0.64
C ARG A 193 18.52 -25.49 -0.15
N ASN A 194 19.31 -26.44 -0.68
CA ASN A 194 20.48 -26.13 -1.49
C ASN A 194 20.11 -25.46 -2.82
N ILE A 195 19.02 -25.88 -3.47
CA ILE A 195 18.50 -25.24 -4.69
C ILE A 195 18.10 -23.78 -4.40
N ILE A 196 17.37 -23.50 -3.31
CA ILE A 196 16.99 -22.13 -2.94
C ILE A 196 18.22 -21.29 -2.62
N ALA A 197 19.21 -21.85 -1.91
CA ALA A 197 20.46 -21.15 -1.61
C ALA A 197 21.27 -20.82 -2.87
N LEU A 198 21.32 -21.75 -3.84
CA LEU A 198 21.96 -21.53 -5.13
C LEU A 198 21.24 -20.44 -5.94
N TYR A 199 19.90 -20.46 -5.96
CA TYR A 199 19.10 -19.43 -6.60
C TYR A 199 19.39 -18.04 -6.02
N LYS A 200 19.44 -17.92 -4.69
CA LYS A 200 19.81 -16.68 -4.00
C LYS A 200 21.15 -16.14 -4.52
N ASN A 201 22.16 -16.96 -4.54
CA ASN A 201 23.53 -16.53 -4.86
C ASN A 201 23.71 -16.21 -6.36
N ARG A 202 22.97 -16.89 -7.25
CA ARG A 202 23.16 -16.79 -8.70
C ARG A 202 22.25 -15.77 -9.36
N PHE A 203 21.00 -15.61 -8.89
CA PHE A 203 19.95 -14.89 -9.61
C PHE A 203 19.40 -13.68 -8.87
N TYR A 204 19.55 -13.63 -7.54
CA TYR A 204 19.04 -12.51 -6.79
C TYR A 204 19.96 -11.30 -6.93
N LYS A 205 19.44 -10.24 -7.55
CA LYS A 205 20.08 -8.91 -7.59
C LYS A 205 19.20 -7.93 -6.82
N PRO A 206 19.71 -7.27 -5.77
CA PRO A 206 18.96 -6.23 -5.08
C PRO A 206 18.65 -5.09 -6.07
N LYS A 207 17.40 -4.63 -6.05
CA LYS A 207 17.00 -3.45 -6.83
C LYS A 207 17.54 -2.19 -6.15
N SER A 208 18.15 -1.30 -6.93
CA SER A 208 18.48 0.06 -6.48
C SER A 208 17.28 0.97 -6.72
N TYR A 209 16.99 1.85 -5.77
CA TYR A 209 15.88 2.81 -5.84
C TYR A 209 16.42 4.24 -5.73
N GLN A 210 15.90 5.16 -6.55
CA GLN A 210 16.15 6.59 -6.40
C GLN A 210 15.22 7.15 -5.33
N LEU A 211 15.65 7.10 -4.09
CA LEU A 211 14.87 7.67 -2.99
C LEU A 211 14.88 9.20 -3.04
N ARG A 212 13.76 9.79 -2.67
CA ARG A 212 13.57 11.24 -2.57
C ARG A 212 13.28 11.61 -1.12
N ASN A 213 13.77 12.76 -0.70
CA ASN A 213 13.37 13.37 0.57
C ASN A 213 12.51 14.60 0.26
N PRO A 214 11.21 14.59 0.55
CA PRO A 214 10.35 15.73 0.29
C PRO A 214 10.38 16.80 1.37
N PHE A 215 10.82 16.49 2.58
CA PHE A 215 10.81 17.41 3.72
C PHE A 215 11.97 18.39 3.70
N LYS A 216 11.81 19.47 4.48
CA LYS A 216 12.83 20.52 4.66
C LYS A 216 13.90 20.09 5.64
#